data_88c998f4236f331b4d362beac0d48fc5
#
_entry.id   88c998f4236f331b4d362beac0d48fc5
#
_cell.length_a   1.000
_cell.length_b   1.000
_cell.length_c   1.000
_cell.angle_alpha   90.00
_cell.angle_beta   90.00
_cell.angle_gamma   90.00
#
_symmetry.space_group_name_H-M   'P 1'
#
loop_
_entity.id
_entity.type
_entity.pdbx_description
1 polymer ?
#
loop_
_entity_poly.entity_id
_entity_poly.type
_entity_poly.pdbx_seq_one_letter_code
_entity_poly.pdbx_strand_id
1 'polypeptide(L)'
;SHKGTVPVFSTESAFKSCLAAVEKCDLFLGIITAQYGSGKEREEDALSITHQEIRKAIERDKPRWFLAHDQVVFGRRLLADLGYKNRDERKKLKLKPGAKSIEDLHVFDMYEDAIRTPEMDGLLIEDRVGNWVQKFDRDDDANLFVVAQFSRYQDVEQRLREHFENPQLIEKTLNGGGDE
;
A
#
# COMPACT_ATOMS: atom_id res chain seq x y z
N SER A 1 -4.27 0.01 -15.50
CA SER A 1 -5.04 1.26 -15.69
C SER A 1 -5.48 1.36 -17.14
N HIS A 2 -6.76 1.10 -17.42
CA HIS A 2 -7.31 1.16 -18.78
C HIS A 2 -7.63 2.59 -19.25
N LYS A 3 -7.39 3.61 -18.47
CA LYS A 3 -7.78 5.00 -18.77
C LYS A 3 -6.64 6.01 -18.77
N GLY A 4 -5.40 5.59 -19.04
CA GLY A 4 -4.36 6.48 -19.54
C GLY A 4 -3.86 7.59 -18.62
N THR A 5 -3.88 7.40 -17.32
CA THR A 5 -3.29 8.37 -16.38
C THR A 5 -1.80 8.17 -16.14
N VAL A 6 -1.25 7.01 -16.50
CA VAL A 6 0.19 6.73 -16.38
C VAL A 6 0.83 6.87 -17.76
N PRO A 7 1.85 7.75 -17.93
CA PRO A 7 2.59 7.85 -19.18
C PRO A 7 3.27 6.51 -19.48
N VAL A 8 2.91 5.89 -20.59
CA VAL A 8 3.56 4.66 -21.08
C VAL A 8 4.48 5.06 -22.21
N PHE A 9 5.77 4.85 -22.05
CA PHE A 9 6.75 5.05 -23.12
C PHE A 9 6.84 3.76 -23.96
N SER A 10 6.68 3.88 -25.26
CA SER A 10 6.73 2.75 -26.20
C SER A 10 8.08 2.01 -26.23
N THR A 11 9.11 2.62 -25.67
CA THR A 11 10.48 2.07 -25.59
C THR A 11 10.75 1.32 -24.28
N GLU A 12 9.84 1.37 -23.32
CA GLU A 12 9.99 0.72 -22.03
C GLU A 12 8.95 -0.37 -21.83
N SER A 13 9.30 -1.40 -21.05
CA SER A 13 8.30 -2.40 -20.66
C SER A 13 7.24 -1.76 -19.75
N ALA A 14 5.99 -2.24 -19.86
CA ALA A 14 4.90 -1.81 -18.97
C ALA A 14 5.29 -1.88 -17.49
N PHE A 15 6.09 -2.86 -17.12
CA PHE A 15 6.62 -3.07 -15.79
C PHE A 15 7.49 -1.89 -15.30
N LYS A 16 8.48 -1.49 -16.11
CA LYS A 16 9.34 -0.34 -15.79
C LYS A 16 8.54 0.96 -15.71
N SER A 17 7.58 1.14 -16.61
CA SER A 17 6.71 2.32 -16.62
C SER A 17 5.86 2.41 -15.35
N CYS A 18 5.31 1.30 -14.85
CA CYS A 18 4.56 1.25 -13.61
C CYS A 18 5.43 1.64 -12.39
N LEU A 19 6.62 1.06 -12.27
CA LEU A 19 7.53 1.40 -11.19
C LEU A 19 8.02 2.86 -11.26
N ALA A 20 8.30 3.37 -12.44
CA ALA A 20 8.65 4.78 -12.65
C ALA A 20 7.49 5.72 -12.28
N ALA A 21 6.24 5.31 -12.51
CA ALA A 21 5.07 6.07 -12.08
C ALA A 21 4.97 6.16 -10.55
N VAL A 22 5.26 5.07 -9.84
CA VAL A 22 5.31 5.08 -8.37
C VAL A 22 6.42 6.00 -7.87
N GLU A 23 7.58 6.02 -8.52
CA GLU A 23 8.66 6.95 -8.13
C GLU A 23 8.28 8.42 -8.25
N LYS A 24 7.47 8.75 -9.25
CA LYS A 24 7.07 10.13 -9.57
C LYS A 24 5.78 10.59 -8.90
N CYS A 25 4.96 9.69 -8.38
CA CYS A 25 3.69 10.07 -7.77
C CYS A 25 3.90 10.80 -6.44
N ASP A 26 3.02 11.73 -6.12
CA ASP A 26 2.99 12.44 -4.85
C ASP A 26 2.27 11.63 -3.76
N LEU A 27 1.34 10.76 -4.17
CA LEU A 27 0.53 9.92 -3.32
C LEU A 27 0.33 8.55 -3.96
N PHE A 28 0.40 7.49 -3.16
CA PHE A 28 0.19 6.12 -3.59
C PHE A 28 -1.06 5.53 -2.91
N LEU A 29 -1.94 4.93 -3.71
CA LEU A 29 -3.06 4.14 -3.25
C LEU A 29 -2.89 2.69 -3.71
N GLY A 30 -2.69 1.76 -2.78
CA GLY A 30 -2.60 0.33 -3.05
C GLY A 30 -3.90 -0.38 -2.69
N ILE A 31 -4.42 -1.19 -3.61
CA ILE A 31 -5.63 -2.01 -3.38
C ILE A 31 -5.26 -3.48 -3.51
N ILE A 32 -5.44 -4.24 -2.44
CA ILE A 32 -5.12 -5.66 -2.35
C ILE A 32 -6.43 -6.45 -2.36
N THR A 33 -6.63 -7.22 -3.41
CA THR A 33 -7.79 -8.11 -3.59
C THR A 33 -7.35 -9.58 -3.53
N ALA A 34 -8.31 -10.50 -3.67
CA ALA A 34 -8.03 -11.92 -3.78
C ALA A 34 -7.21 -12.30 -5.03
N GLN A 35 -7.06 -11.38 -5.97
CA GLN A 35 -6.24 -11.54 -7.17
C GLN A 35 -4.85 -10.95 -6.91
N TYR A 36 -3.82 -11.75 -7.16
CA TYR A 36 -2.45 -11.31 -6.94
C TYR A 36 -1.96 -10.30 -7.99
N GLY A 37 -2.65 -10.24 -9.12
CA GLY A 37 -2.29 -9.40 -10.25
C GLY A 37 -1.39 -10.12 -11.26
N SER A 38 -1.19 -9.46 -12.40
CA SER A 38 -0.46 -10.00 -13.54
C SER A 38 0.99 -9.49 -13.60
N GLY A 39 1.74 -9.98 -14.56
CA GLY A 39 3.05 -9.44 -14.87
C GLY A 39 4.16 -9.98 -13.99
N LYS A 40 4.10 -11.26 -13.64
CA LYS A 40 5.25 -11.94 -13.01
C LYS A 40 6.41 -12.01 -14.01
N GLU A 41 7.61 -11.75 -13.55
CA GLU A 41 8.81 -12.10 -14.28
C GLU A 41 8.88 -13.62 -14.43
N ARG A 42 9.76 -14.13 -15.31
CA ARG A 42 9.82 -15.57 -15.64
C ARG A 42 10.32 -16.47 -14.52
N GLU A 43 10.73 -15.92 -13.42
CA GLU A 43 11.21 -16.66 -12.24
C GLU A 43 10.05 -17.15 -11.38
N GLU A 44 10.17 -18.34 -10.82
CA GLU A 44 9.11 -19.05 -10.10
C GLU A 44 8.61 -18.28 -8.85
N ASP A 45 9.46 -17.47 -8.23
CA ASP A 45 9.18 -16.62 -7.06
C ASP A 45 8.98 -15.13 -7.43
N ALA A 46 8.81 -14.81 -8.73
CA ALA A 46 8.72 -13.42 -9.16
C ALA A 46 7.44 -12.74 -8.66
N LEU A 47 7.61 -11.53 -8.14
CA LEU A 47 6.51 -10.72 -7.64
C LEU A 47 5.68 -10.14 -8.78
N SER A 48 4.36 -10.04 -8.58
CA SER A 48 3.49 -9.32 -9.52
C SER A 48 3.86 -7.83 -9.57
N ILE A 49 3.44 -7.17 -10.66
CA ILE A 49 3.64 -5.71 -10.81
C ILE A 49 3.08 -4.97 -9.60
N THR A 50 1.85 -5.27 -9.21
CA THR A 50 1.19 -4.62 -8.07
C THR A 50 1.96 -4.80 -6.76
N HIS A 51 2.50 -6.00 -6.53
CA HIS A 51 3.31 -6.24 -5.33
C HIS A 51 4.60 -5.42 -5.33
N GLN A 52 5.26 -5.30 -6.48
CA GLN A 52 6.46 -4.48 -6.61
C GLN A 52 6.17 -2.98 -6.51
N GLU A 53 5.02 -2.50 -7.03
CA GLU A 53 4.56 -1.12 -6.84
C GLU A 53 4.37 -0.78 -5.36
N ILE A 54 3.73 -1.69 -4.59
CA ILE A 54 3.55 -1.54 -3.14
C ILE A 54 4.91 -1.45 -2.43
N ARG A 55 5.83 -2.38 -2.72
CA ARG A 55 7.18 -2.36 -2.16
C ARG A 55 7.93 -1.09 -2.51
N LYS A 56 7.82 -0.64 -3.76
CA LYS A 56 8.46 0.58 -4.22
C LYS A 56 7.93 1.82 -3.52
N ALA A 57 6.61 1.90 -3.31
CA ALA A 57 6.00 3.00 -2.57
C ALA A 57 6.47 3.04 -1.11
N ILE A 58 6.65 1.87 -0.48
CA ILE A 58 7.19 1.76 0.88
C ILE A 58 8.67 2.15 0.91
N GLU A 59 9.48 1.60 0.01
CA GLU A 59 10.93 1.91 -0.12
C GLU A 59 11.20 3.40 -0.30
N ARG A 60 10.36 4.08 -1.09
CA ARG A 60 10.47 5.52 -1.38
C ARG A 60 9.77 6.40 -0.34
N ASP A 61 9.28 5.81 0.72
CA ASP A 61 8.53 6.48 1.79
C ASP A 61 7.44 7.43 1.27
N LYS A 62 6.73 7.01 0.22
CA LYS A 62 5.65 7.79 -0.36
C LYS A 62 4.49 7.94 0.63
N PRO A 63 3.84 9.13 0.69
CA PRO A 63 2.52 9.22 1.31
C PRO A 63 1.59 8.17 0.68
N ARG A 64 1.03 7.29 1.51
CA ARG A 64 0.34 6.11 0.98
C ARG A 64 -0.81 5.63 1.83
N TRP A 65 -1.81 5.10 1.16
CA TRP A 65 -2.91 4.37 1.78
C TRP A 65 -3.04 2.99 1.15
N PHE A 66 -3.42 2.04 1.97
CA PHE A 66 -3.69 0.69 1.51
C PHE A 66 -5.12 0.28 1.88
N LEU A 67 -5.78 -0.39 0.94
CA LEU A 67 -7.03 -1.09 1.16
C LEU A 67 -6.82 -2.57 0.92
N ALA A 68 -7.39 -3.42 1.78
CA ALA A 68 -7.36 -4.86 1.60
C ALA A 68 -8.77 -5.43 1.68
N HIS A 69 -9.12 -6.23 0.69
CA HIS A 69 -10.41 -6.92 0.67
C HIS A 69 -10.52 -7.91 1.84
N ASP A 70 -11.70 -8.01 2.43
CA ASP A 70 -11.96 -8.87 3.60
C ASP A 70 -11.54 -10.32 3.39
N GLN A 71 -11.70 -10.85 2.19
CA GLN A 71 -11.24 -12.21 1.84
C GLN A 71 -9.75 -12.43 2.10
N VAL A 72 -8.91 -11.42 1.83
CA VAL A 72 -7.46 -11.50 2.07
C VAL A 72 -7.17 -11.50 3.55
N VAL A 73 -7.81 -10.60 4.30
CA VAL A 73 -7.64 -10.49 5.75
C VAL A 73 -8.12 -11.76 6.46
N PHE A 74 -9.30 -12.26 6.08
CA PHE A 74 -9.86 -13.50 6.59
C PHE A 74 -8.99 -14.70 6.23
N GLY A 75 -8.63 -14.85 4.94
CA GLY A 75 -7.81 -15.97 4.46
C GLY A 75 -6.45 -16.04 5.16
N ARG A 76 -5.80 -14.90 5.38
CA ARG A 76 -4.55 -14.84 6.15
C ARG A 76 -4.73 -15.36 7.59
N ARG A 77 -5.79 -14.93 8.28
CA ARG A 77 -6.09 -15.39 9.64
C ARG A 77 -6.35 -16.88 9.67
N LEU A 78 -7.20 -17.36 8.77
CA LEU A 78 -7.51 -18.78 8.65
C LEU A 78 -6.24 -19.63 8.43
N LEU A 79 -5.35 -19.21 7.54
CA LEU A 79 -4.08 -19.92 7.32
C LEU A 79 -3.20 -19.91 8.58
N ALA A 80 -3.15 -18.81 9.31
CA ALA A 80 -2.41 -18.73 10.56
C ALA A 80 -2.98 -19.68 11.62
N ASP A 81 -4.31 -19.79 11.73
CA ASP A 81 -5.00 -20.73 12.64
C ASP A 81 -4.76 -22.19 12.26
N LEU A 82 -4.56 -22.48 10.97
CA LEU A 82 -4.19 -23.78 10.44
C LEU A 82 -2.68 -24.09 10.56
N GLY A 83 -1.88 -23.18 11.11
CA GLY A 83 -0.43 -23.36 11.30
C GLY A 83 0.46 -22.80 10.20
N TYR A 84 -0.10 -22.09 9.21
CA TYR A 84 0.64 -21.46 8.10
C TYR A 84 0.80 -19.95 8.32
N LYS A 85 1.51 -19.56 9.38
CA LYS A 85 1.60 -18.17 9.84
C LYS A 85 2.50 -17.28 8.98
N ASN A 86 3.57 -17.86 8.47
CA ASN A 86 4.60 -17.11 7.75
C ASN A 86 4.72 -17.57 6.28
N ARG A 87 5.52 -16.82 5.52
CA ARG A 87 5.75 -17.06 4.09
C ARG A 87 6.29 -18.45 3.80
N ASP A 88 7.25 -18.95 4.59
CA ASP A 88 7.87 -20.25 4.35
C ASP A 88 6.92 -21.43 4.65
N GLU A 89 6.04 -21.26 5.60
CA GLU A 89 4.99 -22.24 5.89
C GLU A 89 3.95 -22.25 4.75
N ARG A 90 3.56 -21.09 4.24
CA ARG A 90 2.61 -20.98 3.11
C ARG A 90 3.17 -21.54 1.80
N LYS A 91 4.47 -21.49 1.55
CA LYS A 91 5.12 -22.13 0.39
C LYS A 91 4.90 -23.65 0.31
N LYS A 92 4.58 -24.29 1.43
CA LYS A 92 4.27 -25.72 1.48
C LYS A 92 2.86 -26.06 0.98
N LEU A 93 2.00 -25.05 0.87
CA LEU A 93 0.63 -25.21 0.38
C LEU A 93 0.58 -25.13 -1.14
N LYS A 94 -0.31 -25.91 -1.73
CA LYS A 94 -0.62 -25.83 -3.16
C LYS A 94 -2.12 -25.57 -3.33
N LEU A 95 -2.44 -24.48 -3.99
CA LEU A 95 -3.81 -24.22 -4.42
C LEU A 95 -4.18 -25.17 -5.56
N LYS A 96 -5.45 -25.58 -5.61
CA LYS A 96 -5.95 -26.30 -6.77
C LYS A 96 -5.94 -25.37 -7.99
N PRO A 97 -5.63 -25.89 -9.20
CA PRO A 97 -5.77 -25.12 -10.42
C PRO A 97 -7.20 -24.55 -10.56
N GLY A 98 -7.29 -23.24 -10.85
CA GLY A 98 -8.57 -22.55 -10.95
C GLY A 98 -9.22 -22.23 -9.59
N ALA A 99 -8.46 -22.15 -8.51
CA ALA A 99 -8.96 -21.65 -7.22
C ALA A 99 -9.55 -20.24 -7.41
N LYS A 100 -10.77 -20.03 -6.89
CA LYS A 100 -11.53 -18.78 -7.10
C LYS A 100 -11.47 -17.84 -5.90
N SER A 101 -11.27 -18.39 -4.70
CA SER A 101 -11.28 -17.58 -3.48
C SER A 101 -10.01 -16.75 -3.33
N ILE A 102 -8.88 -17.34 -3.66
CA ILE A 102 -7.56 -16.70 -3.70
C ILE A 102 -6.85 -17.25 -4.93
N GLU A 103 -6.37 -16.37 -5.77
CA GLU A 103 -5.67 -16.75 -7.01
C GLU A 103 -4.28 -17.31 -6.74
N ASP A 104 -3.55 -16.68 -5.82
CA ASP A 104 -2.17 -16.99 -5.49
C ASP A 104 -1.90 -16.67 -4.02
N LEU A 105 -1.19 -17.55 -3.31
CA LEU A 105 -0.86 -17.36 -1.90
C LEU A 105 0.07 -16.16 -1.64
N HIS A 106 0.80 -15.69 -2.65
CA HIS A 106 1.60 -14.46 -2.55
C HIS A 106 0.76 -13.20 -2.27
N VAL A 107 -0.56 -13.24 -2.44
CA VAL A 107 -1.44 -12.14 -2.02
C VAL A 107 -1.34 -11.87 -0.51
N PHE A 108 -1.11 -12.91 0.28
CA PHE A 108 -0.92 -12.75 1.73
C PHE A 108 0.44 -12.13 2.05
N ASP A 109 1.47 -12.45 1.26
CA ASP A 109 2.79 -11.84 1.38
C ASP A 109 2.74 -10.35 1.00
N MET A 110 1.99 -10.00 -0.06
CA MET A 110 1.73 -8.61 -0.44
C MET A 110 1.00 -7.84 0.66
N TYR A 111 0.03 -8.45 1.31
CA TYR A 111 -0.66 -7.84 2.45
C TYR A 111 0.27 -7.65 3.65
N GLU A 112 1.13 -8.63 3.95
CA GLU A 112 2.10 -8.54 5.05
C GLU A 112 3.16 -7.47 4.81
N ASP A 113 3.63 -7.31 3.57
CA ASP A 113 4.51 -6.21 3.19
C ASP A 113 3.78 -4.85 3.38
N ALA A 114 2.50 -4.76 2.99
CA ALA A 114 1.71 -3.53 3.16
C ALA A 114 1.53 -3.12 4.63
N ILE A 115 1.28 -4.07 5.54
CA ILE A 115 1.19 -3.80 6.99
C ILE A 115 2.55 -3.81 7.69
N ARG A 116 3.65 -4.04 6.96
CA ARG A 116 5.02 -4.06 7.47
C ARG A 116 5.25 -5.03 8.64
N THR A 117 4.62 -6.20 8.58
CA THR A 117 4.74 -7.21 9.66
C THR A 117 6.21 -7.52 10.02
N PRO A 118 7.13 -7.72 9.04
CA PRO A 118 8.52 -8.06 9.37
C PRO A 118 9.25 -6.96 10.12
N GLU A 119 9.02 -5.69 9.77
CA GLU A 119 9.70 -4.54 10.37
C GLU A 119 9.15 -4.19 11.75
N MET A 120 7.93 -4.62 12.07
CA MET A 120 7.29 -4.35 13.36
C MET A 120 7.46 -5.51 14.35
N ASP A 121 7.99 -6.63 13.90
CA ASP A 121 8.20 -7.79 14.77
C ASP A 121 9.25 -7.46 15.84
N GLY A 122 8.87 -7.67 17.10
CA GLY A 122 9.73 -7.35 18.26
C GLY A 122 9.78 -5.89 18.71
N LEU A 123 9.14 -4.95 18.01
CA LEU A 123 9.05 -3.55 18.45
C LEU A 123 7.95 -3.36 19.50
N LEU A 124 8.17 -2.42 20.43
CA LEU A 124 7.13 -1.93 21.32
C LEU A 124 6.00 -1.28 20.52
N ILE A 125 4.77 -1.27 21.04
CA ILE A 125 3.59 -0.76 20.34
C ILE A 125 3.76 0.71 19.96
N GLU A 126 4.34 1.51 20.85
CA GLU A 126 4.63 2.93 20.66
C GLU A 126 5.65 3.23 19.56
N ASP A 127 6.54 2.27 19.27
CA ASP A 127 7.59 2.40 18.26
C ASP A 127 7.15 1.88 16.88
N ARG A 128 5.94 1.31 16.79
CA ARG A 128 5.43 0.71 15.56
C ARG A 128 4.93 1.78 14.60
N VAL A 129 5.80 2.25 13.73
CA VAL A 129 5.43 3.09 12.58
C VAL A 129 5.10 2.18 11.41
N GLY A 130 3.83 1.87 11.24
CA GLY A 130 3.38 0.96 10.19
C GLY A 130 2.52 1.67 9.14
N ASN A 131 2.28 0.97 8.04
CA ASN A 131 1.27 1.37 7.08
C ASN A 131 -0.11 1.03 7.63
N TRP A 132 -1.01 1.97 7.54
CA TRP A 132 -2.40 1.70 7.84
C TRP A 132 -3.06 1.01 6.65
N VAL A 133 -3.60 -0.19 6.84
CA VAL A 133 -4.35 -0.90 5.82
C VAL A 133 -5.81 -0.93 6.23
N GLN A 134 -6.67 -0.29 5.43
CA GLN A 134 -8.12 -0.28 5.64
C GLN A 134 -8.73 -1.53 5.03
N LYS A 135 -9.47 -2.27 5.84
CA LYS A 135 -10.27 -3.41 5.35
C LYS A 135 -11.54 -2.90 4.66
N PHE A 136 -11.92 -3.54 3.56
CA PHE A 136 -13.19 -3.32 2.88
C PHE A 136 -13.78 -4.65 2.38
N ASP A 137 -15.09 -4.71 2.20
CA ASP A 137 -15.81 -5.84 1.63
C ASP A 137 -16.66 -5.42 0.41
N ARG A 138 -16.98 -4.15 0.30
CA ARG A 138 -17.76 -3.57 -0.80
C ARG A 138 -17.00 -2.41 -1.44
N ASP A 139 -17.18 -2.27 -2.74
CA ASP A 139 -16.55 -1.17 -3.51
C ASP A 139 -16.96 0.21 -3.00
N ASP A 140 -18.19 0.35 -2.51
CA ASP A 140 -18.69 1.61 -1.94
C ASP A 140 -17.92 2.03 -0.69
N ASP A 141 -17.57 1.07 0.19
CA ASP A 141 -16.78 1.34 1.40
C ASP A 141 -15.35 1.75 1.04
N ALA A 142 -14.77 1.08 0.05
CA ALA A 142 -13.46 1.45 -0.48
C ALA A 142 -13.46 2.86 -1.07
N ASN A 143 -14.46 3.20 -1.87
CA ASN A 143 -14.62 4.53 -2.46
C ASN A 143 -14.79 5.60 -1.39
N LEU A 144 -15.64 5.37 -0.39
CA LEU A 144 -15.87 6.32 0.69
C LEU A 144 -14.58 6.60 1.48
N PHE A 145 -13.82 5.56 1.79
CA PHE A 145 -12.52 5.71 2.46
C PHE A 145 -11.55 6.53 1.62
N VAL A 146 -11.39 6.20 0.34
CA VAL A 146 -10.47 6.91 -0.57
C VAL A 146 -10.83 8.38 -0.68
N VAL A 147 -12.10 8.70 -0.90
CA VAL A 147 -12.58 10.10 -1.00
C VAL A 147 -12.30 10.86 0.29
N ALA A 148 -12.60 10.25 1.45
CA ALA A 148 -12.37 10.90 2.74
C ALA A 148 -10.87 11.15 3.01
N GLN A 149 -9.98 10.20 2.69
CA GLN A 149 -8.55 10.37 2.89
C GLN A 149 -7.96 11.39 1.91
N PHE A 150 -8.39 11.37 0.65
CA PHE A 150 -7.92 12.30 -0.36
C PHE A 150 -8.32 13.74 -0.04
N SER A 151 -9.55 13.97 0.41
CA SER A 151 -9.99 15.30 0.85
C SER A 151 -9.16 15.81 2.04
N ARG A 152 -8.90 14.96 3.05
CA ARG A 152 -8.05 15.32 4.19
C ARG A 152 -6.62 15.65 3.77
N TYR A 153 -6.07 14.90 2.83
CA TYR A 153 -4.72 15.17 2.30
C TYR A 153 -4.67 16.53 1.60
N GLN A 154 -5.66 16.85 0.79
CA GLN A 154 -5.76 18.15 0.12
C GLN A 154 -5.88 19.31 1.14
N ASP A 155 -6.71 19.14 2.18
CA ASP A 155 -6.86 20.16 3.23
C ASP A 155 -5.54 20.41 3.98
N VAL A 156 -4.77 19.36 4.26
CA VAL A 156 -3.45 19.48 4.92
C VAL A 156 -2.45 20.15 3.98
N GLU A 157 -2.40 19.74 2.72
CA GLU A 157 -1.51 20.33 1.72
C GLU A 157 -1.81 21.82 1.55
N GLN A 158 -3.09 22.19 1.46
CA GLN A 158 -3.50 23.58 1.35
C GLN A 158 -3.08 24.41 2.56
N ARG A 159 -3.30 23.91 3.78
CA ARG A 159 -2.88 24.58 5.03
C ARG A 159 -1.38 24.76 5.10
N LEU A 160 -0.59 23.75 4.72
CA LEU A 160 0.85 23.85 4.65
C LEU A 160 1.29 24.92 3.64
N ARG A 161 0.70 24.93 2.45
CA ARG A 161 0.97 25.93 1.43
C ARG A 161 0.67 27.34 1.92
N GLU A 162 -0.51 27.57 2.49
CA GLU A 162 -0.91 28.85 3.07
C GLU A 162 0.03 29.30 4.20
N HIS A 163 0.50 28.35 5.02
CA HIS A 163 1.46 28.63 6.08
C HIS A 163 2.82 29.07 5.55
N PHE A 164 3.34 28.38 4.52
CA PHE A 164 4.64 28.69 3.93
C PHE A 164 4.60 29.91 2.99
N GLU A 165 3.46 30.24 2.39
CA GLU A 165 3.27 31.43 1.59
C GLU A 165 3.06 32.70 2.42
N ASN A 166 2.81 32.59 3.73
CA ASN A 166 2.60 33.72 4.62
C ASN A 166 3.72 33.85 5.66
N PRO A 167 4.81 34.63 5.37
CA PRO A 167 5.95 34.81 6.27
C PRO A 167 5.59 35.33 7.67
N GLN A 168 4.50 36.08 7.79
CA GLN A 168 4.05 36.65 9.08
C GLN A 168 3.51 35.56 10.03
N LEU A 169 2.94 34.47 9.48
CA LEU A 169 2.50 33.32 10.29
C LEU A 169 3.70 32.52 10.80
N ILE A 170 4.76 32.41 10.00
CA ILE A 170 6.00 31.73 10.40
C ILE A 170 6.70 32.49 11.53
N GLU A 171 6.82 33.79 11.43
CA GLU A 171 7.40 34.66 12.49
C GLU A 171 6.61 34.57 13.81
N LYS A 172 5.29 34.53 13.73
CA LYS A 172 4.43 34.43 14.91
C LYS A 172 4.52 33.06 15.61
N THR A 173 4.75 32.00 14.85
CA THR A 173 4.93 30.64 15.41
C THR A 173 6.32 30.46 16.03
N LEU A 174 7.34 31.09 15.45
CA LEU A 174 8.71 31.06 15.99
C LEU A 174 8.90 31.97 17.21
N ASN A 175 8.19 33.09 17.27
CA ASN A 175 8.30 34.07 18.36
C ASN A 175 7.27 33.85 19.49
N GLY A 176 6.26 33.02 19.29
CA GLY A 176 5.22 32.69 20.25
C GLY A 176 5.53 31.53 21.21
N GLY A 177 6.70 30.93 21.11
CA GLY A 177 7.17 29.79 21.94
C GLY A 177 8.02 30.17 23.16
N GLY A 178 8.01 31.42 23.56
CA GLY A 178 8.79 31.87 24.71
C GLY A 178 8.02 32.80 25.63
N ASP A 179 6.99 32.28 26.31
CA ASP A 179 6.48 32.82 27.57
C ASP A 179 5.38 31.85 28.07
N GLU A 180 5.79 30.88 28.89
CA GLU A 180 5.14 30.44 30.13
C GLU A 180 6.04 29.42 30.84
#